data_0c9a7a5071c69e71ecee52fe0b8b626e
#
_entry.id   0c9a7a5071c69e71ecee52fe0b8b626e
#
_cell.length_a   1.000
_cell.length_b   1.000
_cell.length_c   1.000
_cell.angle_alpha   90.00
_cell.angle_beta   90.00
_cell.angle_gamma   90.00
#
_symmetry.space_group_name_H-M   'P 1'
#
loop_
_entity.id
_entity.type
_entity.pdbx_description
1 polymer ?
#
loop_
_entity_poly.entity_id
_entity_poly.type
_entity_poly.pdbx_seq_one_letter_code
_entity_poly.pdbx_strand_id
1 'polypeptide(L)'
;MRPASLSDWLAASLDKQGDEPVYRQLQRHLHEAILSHRLAAGSKLPSSRLLAQELGIARNTVTEVYAHLTVAGYVTSRSGSGTYVADTAPETLAGEAPVSDGNASAPGRALSTRGRRLVEGVGFAPTQWGAFMPGVPDVTEFPSRVWSRLSNRHWRRPAPSLLTYAPSGGHAPLRKVLAEHLRTSRGVRCQPEQIVITTGAHQAIDLAARLLADPGERVWIEEPSYWGIRSVLRSLGLELEARPADGEGMTLPSSTGAGDTPPALILLTPSHQYPLGMVMSLARRRAWLDYARQHGSWIVEDDYDSEFRYGSRPLECLQGLDTAGRVIYVGSFSKTLFPGLRIGYVVVPDALVDAFAKGAAELYREGQLQQQAILADFISEGHLGSHIRRMRGLYGQRRELLKDAVARRFGDHLPVSGDDAGLHLVVDLPTGSDDGAVARAALARGIAVRPLRPYYMNPSDRTGLLLGYACVPDAQIGPAFDTLSEVIEPLISGPSAPPAAPTP
;
A
#
# COMPACT_ATOMS: atom_id res chain seq x y z
N MET A 1 -4.82 -34.93 -40.47
CA MET A 1 -3.64 -34.74 -41.37
C MET A 1 -2.80 -36.02 -41.36
N ARG A 2 -2.28 -36.47 -42.49
CA ARG A 2 -1.37 -37.64 -42.54
C ARG A 2 0.01 -37.22 -42.02
N PRO A 3 0.83 -38.12 -41.41
CA PRO A 3 2.13 -37.74 -40.83
C PRO A 3 3.07 -36.97 -41.78
N ALA A 4 3.15 -37.38 -43.05
CA ALA A 4 3.97 -36.69 -44.05
C ALA A 4 3.50 -35.24 -44.34
N SER A 5 2.20 -34.96 -44.25
CA SER A 5 1.66 -33.61 -44.47
C SER A 5 1.81 -32.70 -43.26
N LEU A 6 2.06 -33.25 -42.07
CA LEU A 6 2.35 -32.47 -40.88
C LEU A 6 3.76 -31.89 -40.89
N SER A 7 4.73 -32.70 -41.25
CA SER A 7 6.13 -32.27 -41.33
C SER A 7 6.36 -31.22 -42.41
N ASP A 8 5.72 -31.38 -43.59
CA ASP A 8 5.79 -30.40 -44.67
C ASP A 8 5.19 -29.03 -44.24
N TRP A 9 4.04 -29.11 -43.58
CA TRP A 9 3.42 -27.87 -43.04
C TRP A 9 4.28 -27.20 -41.98
N LEU A 10 4.83 -27.98 -41.04
CA LEU A 10 5.73 -27.45 -40.00
C LEU A 10 7.01 -26.87 -40.61
N ALA A 11 7.60 -27.56 -41.60
CA ALA A 11 8.80 -27.07 -42.28
C ALA A 11 8.58 -25.72 -42.98
N ALA A 12 7.39 -25.52 -43.56
CA ALA A 12 7.02 -24.26 -44.20
C ALA A 12 6.68 -23.15 -43.19
N SER A 13 6.32 -23.51 -41.93
CA SER A 13 5.88 -22.55 -40.90
C SER A 13 7.01 -22.13 -39.94
N LEU A 14 8.13 -22.87 -39.89
CA LEU A 14 9.25 -22.61 -38.99
C LEU A 14 10.25 -21.66 -39.63
N ASP A 15 10.47 -20.52 -38.96
CA ASP A 15 11.55 -19.58 -39.30
C ASP A 15 12.81 -19.92 -38.47
N LYS A 16 13.81 -20.52 -39.09
CA LYS A 16 15.07 -20.91 -38.44
C LYS A 16 16.04 -19.75 -38.26
N GLN A 17 15.78 -18.61 -38.89
CA GLN A 17 16.64 -17.42 -38.85
C GLN A 17 16.00 -16.26 -38.07
N GLY A 18 14.75 -16.42 -37.61
CA GLY A 18 14.03 -15.44 -36.85
C GLY A 18 14.49 -15.33 -35.38
N ASP A 19 14.07 -14.27 -34.69
CA ASP A 19 14.40 -14.01 -33.29
C ASP A 19 13.77 -15.01 -32.32
N GLU A 20 12.66 -15.66 -32.68
CA GLU A 20 11.99 -16.63 -31.84
C GLU A 20 12.66 -18.02 -31.93
N PRO A 21 13.08 -18.61 -30.79
CA PRO A 21 13.70 -19.94 -30.77
C PRO A 21 12.82 -21.00 -31.44
N VAL A 22 13.42 -21.86 -32.27
CA VAL A 22 12.71 -22.91 -33.06
C VAL A 22 11.84 -23.82 -32.18
N TYR A 23 12.26 -24.14 -30.96
CA TYR A 23 11.46 -24.97 -30.06
C TYR A 23 10.12 -24.33 -29.67
N ARG A 24 10.09 -23.00 -29.47
CA ARG A 24 8.85 -22.25 -29.17
C ARG A 24 7.92 -22.20 -30.37
N GLN A 25 8.46 -21.95 -31.54
CA GLN A 25 7.69 -21.97 -32.77
C GLN A 25 7.08 -23.35 -33.02
N LEU A 26 7.86 -24.43 -32.87
CA LEU A 26 7.37 -25.80 -33.04
C LEU A 26 6.29 -26.14 -32.00
N GLN A 27 6.49 -25.76 -30.74
CA GLN A 27 5.50 -25.96 -29.70
C GLN A 27 4.18 -25.22 -29.99
N ARG A 28 4.25 -23.98 -30.40
CA ARG A 28 3.10 -23.15 -30.77
C ARG A 28 2.35 -23.75 -31.94
N HIS A 29 3.03 -24.10 -33.01
CA HIS A 29 2.38 -24.67 -34.19
C HIS A 29 1.74 -26.04 -33.93
N LEU A 30 2.37 -26.91 -33.15
CA LEU A 30 1.74 -28.20 -32.79
C LEU A 30 0.52 -27.96 -31.87
N HIS A 31 0.62 -27.05 -30.95
CA HIS A 31 -0.48 -26.66 -30.08
C HIS A 31 -1.68 -26.12 -30.87
N GLU A 32 -1.44 -25.16 -31.78
CA GLU A 32 -2.46 -24.60 -32.67
C GLU A 32 -3.08 -25.68 -33.59
N ALA A 33 -2.29 -26.63 -34.06
CA ALA A 33 -2.78 -27.73 -34.91
C ALA A 33 -3.68 -28.72 -34.13
N ILE A 34 -3.42 -28.92 -32.84
CA ILE A 34 -4.26 -29.73 -31.95
C ILE A 34 -5.56 -28.96 -31.65
N LEU A 35 -5.48 -27.70 -31.27
CA LEU A 35 -6.66 -26.86 -30.92
C LEU A 35 -7.59 -26.66 -32.14
N SER A 36 -7.02 -26.40 -33.31
CA SER A 36 -7.81 -26.23 -34.56
C SER A 36 -8.28 -27.57 -35.15
N HIS A 37 -8.14 -28.68 -34.44
CA HIS A 37 -8.49 -30.04 -34.90
C HIS A 37 -7.83 -30.45 -36.23
N ARG A 38 -6.78 -29.75 -36.67
CA ARG A 38 -5.95 -30.21 -37.79
C ARG A 38 -5.26 -31.53 -37.44
N LEU A 39 -4.90 -31.70 -36.18
CA LEU A 39 -4.48 -32.96 -35.58
C LEU A 39 -5.64 -33.48 -34.72
N ALA A 40 -6.32 -34.49 -35.24
CA ALA A 40 -7.48 -35.08 -34.56
C ALA A 40 -7.06 -35.81 -33.28
N ALA A 41 -7.94 -35.80 -32.27
CA ALA A 41 -7.78 -36.57 -31.04
C ALA A 41 -7.50 -38.06 -31.39
N GLY A 42 -6.61 -38.71 -30.63
CA GLY A 42 -6.17 -40.07 -30.87
C GLY A 42 -5.20 -40.25 -32.06
N SER A 43 -4.92 -39.20 -32.84
CA SER A 43 -3.96 -39.31 -33.97
C SER A 43 -2.52 -39.45 -33.45
N LYS A 44 -1.75 -40.30 -34.17
CA LYS A 44 -0.34 -40.54 -33.82
C LYS A 44 0.55 -39.45 -34.39
N LEU A 45 1.38 -38.86 -33.57
CA LEU A 45 2.43 -37.93 -33.98
C LEU A 45 3.64 -38.70 -34.53
N PRO A 46 4.42 -38.08 -35.45
CA PRO A 46 5.70 -38.66 -35.90
C PRO A 46 6.63 -38.90 -34.70
N SER A 47 7.51 -39.92 -34.81
CA SER A 47 8.51 -40.08 -33.76
C SER A 47 9.42 -38.84 -33.66
N SER A 48 9.94 -38.52 -32.47
CA SER A 48 10.85 -37.37 -32.29
C SER A 48 12.07 -37.44 -33.23
N ARG A 49 12.53 -38.66 -33.58
CA ARG A 49 13.64 -38.86 -34.50
C ARG A 49 13.23 -38.52 -35.95
N LEU A 50 12.07 -39.00 -36.36
CA LEU A 50 11.57 -38.77 -37.72
C LEU A 50 11.27 -37.28 -37.92
N LEU A 51 10.51 -36.65 -37.01
CA LEU A 51 10.14 -35.25 -37.11
C LEU A 51 11.39 -34.33 -37.09
N ALA A 52 12.37 -34.62 -36.23
CA ALA A 52 13.63 -33.90 -36.22
C ALA A 52 14.40 -33.98 -37.54
N GLN A 53 14.43 -35.16 -38.14
CA GLN A 53 15.07 -35.39 -39.42
C GLN A 53 14.35 -34.64 -40.58
N GLU A 54 13.02 -34.68 -40.62
CA GLU A 54 12.20 -34.03 -41.65
C GLU A 54 12.25 -32.49 -41.51
N LEU A 55 12.30 -31.96 -40.28
CA LEU A 55 12.42 -30.54 -40.06
C LEU A 55 13.86 -30.02 -40.09
N GLY A 56 14.87 -30.89 -40.11
CA GLY A 56 16.29 -30.49 -40.06
C GLY A 56 16.67 -29.75 -38.79
N ILE A 57 16.19 -30.24 -37.64
CA ILE A 57 16.45 -29.68 -36.28
C ILE A 57 16.97 -30.76 -35.34
N ALA A 58 17.49 -30.37 -34.17
CA ALA A 58 17.99 -31.30 -33.18
C ALA A 58 16.86 -32.18 -32.60
N ARG A 59 17.11 -33.50 -32.45
CA ARG A 59 16.14 -34.42 -31.85
C ARG A 59 15.70 -34.01 -30.45
N ASN A 60 16.63 -33.46 -29.64
CA ASN A 60 16.33 -33.01 -28.30
C ASN A 60 15.26 -31.91 -28.30
N THR A 61 15.28 -31.01 -29.28
CA THR A 61 14.25 -29.95 -29.44
C THR A 61 12.85 -30.55 -29.59
N VAL A 62 12.70 -31.56 -30.43
CA VAL A 62 11.40 -32.24 -30.62
C VAL A 62 11.00 -33.03 -29.38
N THR A 63 11.97 -33.68 -28.72
CA THR A 63 11.70 -34.44 -27.50
C THR A 63 11.23 -33.54 -26.38
N GLU A 64 11.83 -32.37 -26.21
CA GLU A 64 11.46 -31.35 -25.22
C GLU A 64 10.05 -30.80 -25.50
N VAL A 65 9.74 -30.46 -26.75
CA VAL A 65 8.40 -30.03 -27.16
C VAL A 65 7.33 -31.09 -26.87
N TYR A 66 7.62 -32.36 -27.19
CA TYR A 66 6.69 -33.44 -26.86
C TYR A 66 6.51 -33.65 -25.36
N ALA A 67 7.58 -33.50 -24.57
CA ALA A 67 7.50 -33.55 -23.12
C ALA A 67 6.63 -32.42 -22.58
N HIS A 68 6.82 -31.19 -23.05
CA HIS A 68 5.98 -30.05 -22.69
C HIS A 68 4.50 -30.26 -23.03
N LEU A 69 4.19 -30.72 -24.24
CA LEU A 69 2.82 -31.01 -24.65
C LEU A 69 2.20 -32.16 -23.84
N THR A 70 3.04 -33.13 -23.39
CA THR A 70 2.59 -34.22 -22.51
C THR A 70 2.24 -33.70 -21.12
N VAL A 71 3.09 -32.87 -20.53
CA VAL A 71 2.83 -32.25 -19.23
C VAL A 71 1.59 -31.35 -19.28
N ALA A 72 1.40 -30.64 -20.40
CA ALA A 72 0.23 -29.80 -20.63
C ALA A 72 -1.05 -30.59 -20.97
N GLY A 73 -0.96 -31.91 -21.13
CA GLY A 73 -2.10 -32.80 -21.40
C GLY A 73 -2.60 -32.83 -22.85
N TYR A 74 -1.90 -32.21 -23.79
CA TYR A 74 -2.27 -32.19 -25.22
C TYR A 74 -1.90 -33.48 -25.96
N VAL A 75 -0.90 -34.19 -25.47
CA VAL A 75 -0.49 -35.47 -26.02
C VAL A 75 -0.24 -36.50 -24.92
N THR A 76 -0.38 -37.76 -25.27
CA THR A 76 -0.09 -38.91 -24.40
C THR A 76 0.97 -39.79 -25.03
N SER A 77 1.97 -40.22 -24.25
CA SER A 77 3.00 -41.14 -24.67
C SER A 77 2.65 -42.54 -24.23
N ARG A 78 2.62 -43.50 -25.18
CA ARG A 78 2.40 -44.93 -24.92
C ARG A 78 3.72 -45.68 -25.12
N SER A 79 4.23 -46.31 -24.07
CA SER A 79 5.50 -47.05 -24.14
C SER A 79 5.50 -48.08 -25.29
N GLY A 80 6.52 -48.05 -26.15
CA GLY A 80 6.65 -48.90 -27.33
C GLY A 80 5.73 -48.56 -28.50
N SER A 81 4.74 -47.67 -28.36
CA SER A 81 3.74 -47.36 -29.38
C SER A 81 3.87 -45.96 -29.99
N GLY A 82 4.36 -44.98 -29.25
CA GLY A 82 4.58 -43.61 -29.73
C GLY A 82 3.81 -42.55 -28.95
N THR A 83 3.76 -41.33 -29.49
CA THR A 83 3.06 -40.18 -28.94
C THR A 83 1.77 -39.93 -29.73
N TYR A 84 0.68 -39.71 -29.05
CA TYR A 84 -0.65 -39.53 -29.59
C TYR A 84 -1.28 -38.24 -29.07
N VAL A 85 -2.10 -37.57 -29.89
CA VAL A 85 -2.93 -36.44 -29.47
C VAL A 85 -3.94 -36.96 -28.44
N ALA A 86 -4.07 -36.24 -27.29
CA ALA A 86 -4.99 -36.64 -26.23
C ALA A 86 -6.46 -36.50 -26.65
N ASP A 87 -7.33 -37.39 -26.15
CA ASP A 87 -8.78 -37.33 -26.40
C ASP A 87 -9.46 -36.16 -25.64
N THR A 88 -8.79 -35.62 -24.65
CA THR A 88 -9.26 -34.46 -23.83
C THR A 88 -8.23 -33.35 -23.96
N ALA A 89 -8.28 -32.58 -25.03
CA ALA A 89 -7.58 -31.30 -25.05
C ALA A 89 -8.25 -30.39 -24.03
N PRO A 90 -7.50 -29.82 -23.05
CA PRO A 90 -8.08 -29.02 -21.98
C PRO A 90 -8.96 -27.84 -22.44
N GLU A 91 -8.82 -27.44 -23.68
CA GLU A 91 -9.46 -26.24 -24.26
C GLU A 91 -10.70 -26.54 -25.10
N THR A 92 -11.11 -27.78 -25.28
CA THR A 92 -12.47 -28.07 -25.79
C THR A 92 -13.57 -27.57 -24.81
N LEU A 93 -13.17 -27.14 -23.61
CA LEU A 93 -14.05 -26.47 -22.64
C LEU A 93 -13.98 -24.94 -22.72
N ALA A 94 -12.96 -24.39 -23.34
CA ALA A 94 -12.86 -22.96 -23.62
C ALA A 94 -13.22 -22.77 -25.11
N GLY A 95 -14.51 -22.68 -25.41
CA GLY A 95 -14.95 -22.08 -26.67
C GLY A 95 -14.18 -20.79 -26.86
N GLU A 96 -13.73 -20.52 -28.09
CA GLU A 96 -13.10 -19.24 -28.44
C GLU A 96 -13.86 -18.11 -27.77
N ALA A 97 -13.27 -17.58 -26.70
CA ALA A 97 -13.76 -16.31 -26.20
C ALA A 97 -13.50 -15.31 -27.34
N PRO A 98 -14.52 -14.71 -27.94
CA PRO A 98 -14.29 -13.72 -28.97
C PRO A 98 -13.40 -12.67 -28.35
N VAL A 99 -12.27 -12.36 -29.01
CA VAL A 99 -11.52 -11.12 -28.73
C VAL A 99 -12.53 -10.01 -28.94
N SER A 100 -13.13 -9.54 -27.88
CA SER A 100 -14.09 -8.45 -27.92
C SER A 100 -13.31 -7.21 -28.30
N ASP A 101 -13.50 -6.75 -29.53
CA ASP A 101 -13.32 -5.33 -29.82
C ASP A 101 -14.07 -4.54 -28.75
N GLY A 102 -13.31 -3.73 -27.99
CA GLY A 102 -13.64 -3.18 -26.69
C GLY A 102 -14.91 -2.34 -26.60
N ASN A 103 -16.10 -2.84 -26.97
CA ASN A 103 -17.36 -2.16 -26.69
C ASN A 103 -18.65 -3.03 -26.71
N ALA A 104 -18.56 -4.32 -26.45
CA ALA A 104 -19.75 -5.12 -26.18
C ALA A 104 -19.77 -5.52 -24.72
N SER A 105 -20.52 -4.81 -23.89
CA SER A 105 -20.88 -5.23 -22.54
C SER A 105 -21.55 -6.60 -22.59
N ALA A 106 -20.83 -7.66 -22.29
CA ALA A 106 -21.45 -8.94 -22.03
C ALA A 106 -22.54 -8.73 -20.95
N PRO A 107 -23.71 -9.40 -21.04
CA PRO A 107 -24.73 -9.35 -20.00
C PRO A 107 -24.21 -10.13 -18.78
N GLY A 108 -23.20 -9.60 -18.10
CA GLY A 108 -22.61 -10.10 -16.86
C GLY A 108 -23.00 -9.21 -15.70
N ARG A 109 -23.08 -9.74 -14.51
CA ARG A 109 -23.25 -8.93 -13.31
C ARG A 109 -22.15 -7.88 -13.23
N ALA A 110 -22.54 -6.60 -13.29
CA ALA A 110 -21.66 -5.47 -12.99
C ALA A 110 -21.11 -5.59 -11.54
N LEU A 111 -20.12 -4.76 -11.19
CA LEU A 111 -19.62 -4.68 -9.82
C LEU A 111 -20.77 -4.57 -8.83
N SER A 112 -20.64 -5.23 -7.68
CA SER A 112 -21.57 -5.04 -6.56
C SER A 112 -21.62 -3.56 -6.15
N THR A 113 -22.67 -3.12 -5.47
CA THR A 113 -22.77 -1.76 -4.93
C THR A 113 -21.58 -1.43 -4.03
N ARG A 114 -21.17 -2.38 -3.18
CA ARG A 114 -19.98 -2.24 -2.34
C ARG A 114 -18.69 -2.13 -3.17
N GLY A 115 -18.54 -2.95 -4.21
CA GLY A 115 -17.39 -2.88 -5.12
C GLY A 115 -17.31 -1.56 -5.87
N ARG A 116 -18.43 -1.01 -6.36
CA ARG A 116 -18.46 0.33 -6.97
C ARG A 116 -18.01 1.40 -5.99
N ARG A 117 -18.57 1.43 -4.77
CA ARG A 117 -18.18 2.39 -3.72
C ARG A 117 -16.69 2.34 -3.38
N LEU A 118 -16.08 1.16 -3.45
CA LEU A 118 -14.65 0.99 -3.19
C LEU A 118 -13.79 1.61 -4.28
N VAL A 119 -14.16 1.45 -5.56
CA VAL A 119 -13.36 1.93 -6.69
C VAL A 119 -13.68 3.36 -7.11
N GLU A 120 -14.83 3.91 -6.73
CA GLU A 120 -15.22 5.31 -6.94
C GLU A 120 -14.49 6.29 -6.01
N GLY A 121 -13.74 5.78 -5.03
CA GLY A 121 -12.97 6.59 -4.08
C GLY A 121 -11.81 7.34 -4.75
N VAL A 122 -11.16 8.21 -3.98
CA VAL A 122 -9.96 8.94 -4.41
C VAL A 122 -8.89 7.93 -4.85
N GLY A 123 -8.65 7.87 -6.14
CA GLY A 123 -7.79 6.88 -6.75
C GLY A 123 -6.35 6.96 -6.26
N PHE A 124 -5.68 5.83 -6.36
CA PHE A 124 -4.25 5.70 -6.16
C PHE A 124 -3.51 6.64 -7.13
N ALA A 125 -2.71 7.57 -6.62
CA ALA A 125 -1.99 8.47 -7.50
C ALA A 125 -0.95 7.69 -8.31
N PRO A 126 -0.80 7.99 -9.60
CA PRO A 126 0.10 7.27 -10.49
C PRO A 126 1.57 7.39 -10.07
N THR A 127 1.93 8.48 -9.40
CA THR A 127 3.29 8.72 -8.90
C THR A 127 3.34 8.52 -7.40
N GLN A 128 4.23 7.64 -6.94
CA GLN A 128 4.47 7.33 -5.53
C GLN A 128 5.87 7.73 -5.07
N TRP A 129 6.68 8.35 -5.94
CA TRP A 129 8.02 8.84 -5.69
C TRP A 129 8.22 10.14 -6.45
N GLY A 130 9.00 11.07 -5.88
CA GLY A 130 9.33 12.34 -6.52
C GLY A 130 9.52 13.47 -5.49
N ALA A 131 10.03 14.61 -5.95
CA ALA A 131 10.24 15.76 -5.09
C ALA A 131 8.92 16.19 -4.42
N PHE A 132 8.96 16.31 -3.11
CA PHE A 132 7.85 16.67 -2.21
C PHE A 132 6.69 15.67 -2.12
N MET A 133 6.88 14.40 -2.53
CA MET A 133 5.88 13.36 -2.27
C MET A 133 5.69 13.15 -0.76
N PRO A 134 4.49 13.44 -0.18
CA PRO A 134 4.28 13.31 1.25
C PRO A 134 4.18 11.85 1.69
N GLY A 135 4.64 11.61 2.91
CA GLY A 135 4.53 10.32 3.57
C GLY A 135 5.46 9.22 3.03
N VAL A 136 6.45 9.56 2.22
CA VAL A 136 7.46 8.63 1.70
C VAL A 136 8.80 8.89 2.38
N PRO A 137 9.39 7.90 3.08
CA PRO A 137 10.73 8.03 3.66
C PRO A 137 11.80 8.00 2.56
N ASP A 138 13.02 8.42 2.88
CA ASP A 138 14.14 8.28 1.95
C ASP A 138 14.63 6.82 1.90
N VAL A 139 14.13 6.08 0.93
CA VAL A 139 14.49 4.67 0.74
C VAL A 139 15.92 4.49 0.22
N THR A 140 16.56 5.54 -0.30
CA THR A 140 17.96 5.49 -0.77
C THR A 140 18.92 5.42 0.42
N GLU A 141 18.50 5.92 1.57
CA GLU A 141 19.24 5.89 2.83
C GLU A 141 18.97 4.61 3.66
N PHE A 142 18.17 3.69 3.14
CA PHE A 142 17.91 2.42 3.82
C PHE A 142 19.20 1.59 3.92
N PRO A 143 19.52 0.98 5.09
CA PRO A 143 20.74 0.21 5.32
C PRO A 143 20.70 -1.15 4.61
N SER A 144 20.63 -1.14 3.29
CA SER A 144 20.47 -2.30 2.41
C SER A 144 21.54 -3.38 2.62
N ARG A 145 22.78 -3.00 2.92
CA ARG A 145 23.86 -3.97 3.21
C ARG A 145 23.61 -4.78 4.47
N VAL A 146 23.08 -4.14 5.53
CA VAL A 146 22.71 -4.82 6.76
C VAL A 146 21.54 -5.75 6.50
N TRP A 147 20.50 -5.24 5.85
CA TRP A 147 19.32 -6.02 5.50
C TRP A 147 19.66 -7.25 4.64
N SER A 148 20.50 -7.09 3.62
CA SER A 148 20.96 -8.18 2.76
C SER A 148 21.75 -9.24 3.55
N ARG A 149 22.60 -8.82 4.48
CA ARG A 149 23.34 -9.75 5.36
C ARG A 149 22.38 -10.60 6.22
N LEU A 150 21.38 -9.96 6.84
CA LEU A 150 20.38 -10.65 7.66
C LEU A 150 19.50 -11.55 6.78
N SER A 151 19.07 -11.07 5.63
CA SER A 151 18.32 -11.85 4.66
C SER A 151 19.08 -13.12 4.24
N ASN A 152 20.36 -12.98 3.89
CA ASN A 152 21.20 -14.12 3.52
C ASN A 152 21.36 -15.13 4.68
N ARG A 153 21.40 -14.67 5.94
CA ARG A 153 21.44 -15.56 7.11
C ARG A 153 20.23 -16.50 7.13
N HIS A 154 19.02 -15.95 6.93
CA HIS A 154 17.78 -16.72 6.96
C HIS A 154 17.61 -17.60 5.70
N TRP A 155 18.05 -17.13 4.52
CA TRP A 155 17.87 -17.88 3.26
C TRP A 155 18.93 -18.97 3.01
N ARG A 156 20.10 -18.92 3.64
CA ARG A 156 21.11 -20.00 3.50
C ARG A 156 20.63 -21.32 4.08
N ARG A 157 19.89 -21.29 5.18
CA ARG A 157 19.30 -22.48 5.83
C ARG A 157 17.94 -22.09 6.41
N PRO A 158 16.94 -21.96 5.57
CA PRO A 158 15.63 -21.52 6.03
C PRO A 158 15.01 -22.60 6.93
N ALA A 159 14.50 -22.19 8.09
CA ALA A 159 13.73 -23.07 8.95
C ALA A 159 12.40 -23.40 8.25
N PRO A 160 11.96 -24.69 8.21
CA PRO A 160 10.69 -25.06 7.59
C PRO A 160 9.50 -24.24 8.11
N SER A 161 9.49 -23.88 9.39
CA SER A 161 8.46 -23.03 10.01
C SER A 161 8.34 -21.63 9.42
N LEU A 162 9.38 -21.12 8.74
CA LEU A 162 9.37 -19.84 8.05
C LEU A 162 8.89 -19.94 6.59
N LEU A 163 8.74 -21.15 6.06
CA LEU A 163 8.34 -21.44 4.68
C LEU A 163 6.94 -22.07 4.59
N THR A 164 6.25 -22.19 5.69
CA THR A 164 4.88 -22.70 5.78
C THR A 164 3.92 -21.61 6.27
N TYR A 165 2.66 -21.99 6.49
CA TYR A 165 1.66 -21.08 7.06
C TYR A 165 2.08 -20.59 8.44
N ALA A 166 1.83 -19.31 8.71
CA ALA A 166 2.15 -18.68 9.99
C ALA A 166 1.28 -19.22 11.12
N PRO A 167 1.81 -19.30 12.36
CA PRO A 167 0.97 -19.39 13.54
C PRO A 167 0.18 -18.07 13.70
N SER A 168 -1.00 -18.14 14.29
CA SER A 168 -1.85 -16.97 14.54
C SER A 168 -1.08 -15.84 15.24
N GLY A 169 -1.19 -14.62 14.72
CA GLY A 169 -0.53 -13.42 15.25
C GLY A 169 0.85 -13.14 14.67
N GLY A 170 1.40 -14.00 13.79
CA GLY A 170 2.68 -13.81 13.14
C GLY A 170 3.91 -14.35 13.93
N HIS A 171 5.11 -14.01 13.48
CA HIS A 171 6.38 -14.55 13.98
C HIS A 171 6.66 -14.14 15.44
N ALA A 172 6.65 -15.10 16.36
CA ALA A 172 6.78 -14.84 17.79
C ALA A 172 8.06 -14.07 18.20
N PRO A 173 9.25 -14.33 17.62
CA PRO A 173 10.45 -13.53 17.90
C PRO A 173 10.26 -12.05 17.51
N LEU A 174 9.57 -11.73 16.40
CA LEU A 174 9.28 -10.36 16.03
C LEU A 174 8.35 -9.70 17.06
N ARG A 175 7.28 -10.37 17.46
CA ARG A 175 6.35 -9.84 18.48
C ARG A 175 7.06 -9.52 19.78
N LYS A 176 8.00 -10.39 20.19
CA LYS A 176 8.79 -10.19 21.42
C LYS A 176 9.65 -8.92 21.36
N VAL A 177 10.49 -8.78 20.33
CA VAL A 177 11.38 -7.63 20.21
C VAL A 177 10.61 -6.35 19.95
N LEU A 178 9.46 -6.43 19.27
CA LEU A 178 8.57 -5.31 19.02
C LEU A 178 7.90 -4.82 20.32
N ALA A 179 7.43 -5.72 21.19
CA ALA A 179 6.88 -5.34 22.49
C ALA A 179 7.91 -4.58 23.35
N GLU A 180 9.17 -5.02 23.36
CA GLU A 180 10.26 -4.34 24.05
C GLU A 180 10.54 -2.95 23.45
N HIS A 181 10.58 -2.87 22.11
CA HIS A 181 10.78 -1.61 21.40
C HIS A 181 9.66 -0.61 21.68
N LEU A 182 8.41 -1.02 21.59
CA LEU A 182 7.24 -0.16 21.81
C LEU A 182 7.14 0.36 23.24
N ARG A 183 7.43 -0.48 24.23
CA ARG A 183 7.47 -0.05 25.64
C ARG A 183 8.50 1.06 25.87
N THR A 184 9.67 0.93 25.27
CA THR A 184 10.78 1.87 25.50
C THR A 184 10.66 3.14 24.64
N SER A 185 10.14 3.04 23.43
CA SER A 185 10.10 4.15 22.48
C SER A 185 8.79 4.95 22.51
N ARG A 186 7.66 4.29 22.86
CA ARG A 186 6.31 4.86 22.76
C ARG A 186 5.49 4.81 24.05
N GLY A 187 5.98 4.12 25.09
CA GLY A 187 5.23 3.90 26.31
C GLY A 187 4.03 2.95 26.13
N VAL A 188 3.96 2.20 25.04
CA VAL A 188 2.89 1.21 24.81
C VAL A 188 2.96 0.14 25.87
N ARG A 189 1.85 -0.14 26.55
CA ARG A 189 1.74 -1.17 27.55
C ARG A 189 1.23 -2.45 26.90
N CYS A 190 2.15 -3.35 26.54
CA CYS A 190 1.77 -4.62 25.94
C CYS A 190 2.71 -5.77 26.27
N GLN A 191 2.20 -6.98 26.14
CA GLN A 191 2.94 -8.23 26.10
C GLN A 191 3.04 -8.69 24.63
N PRO A 192 4.01 -9.57 24.29
CA PRO A 192 4.16 -10.08 22.92
C PRO A 192 2.90 -10.73 22.35
N GLU A 193 2.08 -11.35 23.20
CA GLU A 193 0.84 -12.04 22.84
C GLU A 193 -0.24 -11.09 22.32
N GLN A 194 -0.23 -9.85 22.82
CA GLN A 194 -1.17 -8.79 22.42
C GLN A 194 -0.85 -8.19 21.04
N ILE A 195 0.28 -8.57 20.44
CA ILE A 195 0.70 -8.05 19.13
C ILE A 195 0.29 -9.04 18.04
N VAL A 196 -0.43 -8.54 17.03
CA VAL A 196 -0.72 -9.26 15.79
C VAL A 196 -0.02 -8.53 14.63
N ILE A 197 0.82 -9.26 13.91
CA ILE A 197 1.55 -8.73 12.75
C ILE A 197 0.60 -8.64 11.55
N THR A 198 0.66 -7.53 10.82
CA THR A 198 -0.18 -7.23 9.66
C THR A 198 0.68 -6.81 8.46
N THR A 199 0.06 -6.69 7.29
CA THR A 199 0.73 -6.15 6.09
C THR A 199 0.77 -4.61 6.04
N GLY A 200 0.49 -3.95 7.17
CA GLY A 200 0.47 -2.50 7.34
C GLY A 200 -0.80 -1.99 8.02
N ALA A 201 -0.87 -0.68 8.26
CA ALA A 201 -1.97 -0.05 8.99
C ALA A 201 -3.35 -0.30 8.36
N HIS A 202 -3.46 -0.31 7.02
CA HIS A 202 -4.74 -0.60 6.35
C HIS A 202 -5.32 -1.96 6.76
N GLN A 203 -4.51 -3.01 6.77
CA GLN A 203 -4.97 -4.34 7.20
C GLN A 203 -5.30 -4.38 8.69
N ALA A 204 -4.50 -3.68 9.52
CA ALA A 204 -4.76 -3.59 10.96
C ALA A 204 -6.11 -2.93 11.24
N ILE A 205 -6.43 -1.83 10.55
CA ILE A 205 -7.70 -1.11 10.69
C ILE A 205 -8.86 -1.90 10.10
N ASP A 206 -8.68 -2.56 8.94
CA ASP A 206 -9.68 -3.45 8.35
C ASP A 206 -10.04 -4.60 9.30
N LEU A 207 -9.02 -5.23 9.91
CA LEU A 207 -9.24 -6.28 10.90
C LEU A 207 -9.98 -5.77 12.14
N ALA A 208 -9.56 -4.62 12.69
CA ALA A 208 -10.22 -4.02 13.85
C ALA A 208 -11.69 -3.69 13.54
N ALA A 209 -11.95 -3.08 12.39
CA ALA A 209 -13.29 -2.72 11.97
C ALA A 209 -14.20 -3.95 11.77
N ARG A 210 -13.68 -5.02 11.17
CA ARG A 210 -14.44 -6.28 10.98
C ARG A 210 -14.78 -7.01 12.27
N LEU A 211 -13.92 -6.93 13.27
CA LEU A 211 -14.10 -7.64 14.54
C LEU A 211 -14.87 -6.85 15.58
N LEU A 212 -14.92 -5.51 15.44
CA LEU A 212 -15.43 -4.63 16.49
C LEU A 212 -16.63 -3.79 16.06
N ALA A 213 -17.05 -3.85 14.79
CA ALA A 213 -18.21 -3.10 14.30
C ALA A 213 -18.99 -3.90 13.26
N ASP A 214 -20.32 -3.82 13.36
CA ASP A 214 -21.24 -4.41 12.38
C ASP A 214 -21.56 -3.42 11.24
N PRO A 215 -21.90 -3.90 10.03
CA PRO A 215 -22.36 -3.03 8.95
C PRO A 215 -23.54 -2.15 9.39
N GLY A 216 -23.45 -0.84 9.08
CA GLY A 216 -24.43 0.18 9.50
C GLY A 216 -24.07 0.87 10.81
N GLU A 217 -23.09 0.38 11.58
CA GLU A 217 -22.65 1.08 12.78
C GLU A 217 -21.81 2.31 12.43
N ARG A 218 -21.88 3.30 13.32
CA ARG A 218 -21.16 4.58 13.17
C ARG A 218 -19.69 4.47 13.53
N VAL A 219 -18.86 5.13 12.74
CA VAL A 219 -17.42 5.31 13.00
C VAL A 219 -17.09 6.79 12.93
N TRP A 220 -16.51 7.32 13.99
CA TRP A 220 -15.99 8.68 14.00
C TRP A 220 -14.56 8.72 13.50
N ILE A 221 -14.29 9.65 12.59
CA ILE A 221 -12.97 9.90 12.02
C ILE A 221 -12.65 11.38 12.10
N GLU A 222 -11.36 11.71 12.15
CA GLU A 222 -10.88 13.09 12.12
C GLU A 222 -11.26 13.79 10.80
N GLU A 223 -11.46 15.10 10.85
CA GLU A 223 -11.72 15.96 9.69
C GLU A 223 -10.71 17.11 9.66
N PRO A 224 -9.76 17.14 8.71
CA PRO A 224 -9.55 16.16 7.63
C PRO A 224 -8.88 14.86 8.11
N SER A 225 -8.90 13.81 7.25
CA SER A 225 -8.28 12.53 7.55
C SER A 225 -7.77 11.79 6.30
N TYR A 226 -6.98 10.75 6.50
CA TYR A 226 -6.45 9.94 5.41
C TYR A 226 -7.56 9.23 4.64
N TRP A 227 -7.68 9.54 3.36
CA TRP A 227 -8.72 9.01 2.48
C TRP A 227 -8.71 7.48 2.34
N GLY A 228 -7.53 6.83 2.42
CA GLY A 228 -7.42 5.38 2.30
C GLY A 228 -8.16 4.61 3.40
N ILE A 229 -8.15 5.13 4.63
CA ILE A 229 -8.92 4.57 5.75
C ILE A 229 -10.41 4.69 5.50
N ARG A 230 -10.88 5.82 4.96
CA ARG A 230 -12.29 6.01 4.61
C ARG A 230 -12.78 4.97 3.61
N SER A 231 -11.95 4.63 2.62
CA SER A 231 -12.27 3.60 1.63
C SER A 231 -12.39 2.22 2.26
N VAL A 232 -11.48 1.85 3.18
CA VAL A 232 -11.55 0.59 3.93
C VAL A 232 -12.86 0.51 4.70
N LEU A 233 -13.17 1.48 5.55
CA LEU A 233 -14.36 1.47 6.41
C LEU A 233 -15.66 1.48 5.61
N ARG A 234 -15.76 2.31 4.55
CA ARG A 234 -16.92 2.31 3.65
C ARG A 234 -17.13 0.97 2.95
N SER A 235 -16.05 0.28 2.60
CA SER A 235 -16.13 -1.04 1.97
C SER A 235 -16.72 -2.10 2.90
N LEU A 236 -16.67 -1.89 4.20
CA LEU A 236 -17.27 -2.74 5.23
C LEU A 236 -18.75 -2.40 5.49
N GLY A 237 -19.25 -1.33 4.90
CA GLY A 237 -20.64 -0.88 5.09
C GLY A 237 -20.84 -0.04 6.36
N LEU A 238 -19.76 0.49 6.94
CA LEU A 238 -19.82 1.34 8.12
C LEU A 238 -20.23 2.78 7.76
N GLU A 239 -20.92 3.46 8.67
CA GLU A 239 -21.35 4.84 8.53
C GLU A 239 -20.28 5.78 9.10
N LEU A 240 -19.60 6.52 8.20
CA LEU A 240 -18.54 7.43 8.60
C LEU A 240 -19.10 8.79 8.96
N GLU A 241 -18.77 9.27 10.15
CA GLU A 241 -19.04 10.62 10.62
C GLU A 241 -17.73 11.36 10.85
N ALA A 242 -17.51 12.42 10.06
CA ALA A 242 -16.32 13.25 10.19
C ALA A 242 -16.49 14.24 11.36
N ARG A 243 -15.49 14.27 12.23
CA ARG A 243 -15.44 15.16 13.40
C ARG A 243 -14.32 16.18 13.23
N PRO A 244 -14.59 17.47 13.41
CA PRO A 244 -13.59 18.50 13.19
C PRO A 244 -12.41 18.34 14.14
N ALA A 245 -11.21 18.64 13.63
CA ALA A 245 -9.99 18.75 14.41
C ALA A 245 -9.60 20.23 14.58
N ASP A 246 -9.24 20.60 15.81
CA ASP A 246 -8.65 21.90 16.16
C ASP A 246 -7.14 21.79 16.42
N GLY A 247 -6.52 22.80 16.97
CA GLY A 247 -5.08 22.80 17.31
C GLY A 247 -4.66 21.71 18.30
N GLU A 248 -5.60 21.05 18.96
CA GLU A 248 -5.36 19.95 19.90
C GLU A 248 -5.84 18.58 19.39
N GLY A 249 -6.17 18.45 18.09
CA GLY A 249 -6.68 17.24 17.46
C GLY A 249 -8.21 17.17 17.40
N MET A 250 -8.76 15.98 17.17
CA MET A 250 -10.21 15.79 17.04
C MET A 250 -10.99 16.29 18.25
N THR A 251 -12.04 17.08 18.00
CA THR A 251 -12.89 17.65 19.06
C THR A 251 -13.90 16.64 19.58
N LEU A 252 -14.15 16.66 20.90
CA LEU A 252 -15.24 15.86 21.46
C LEU A 252 -16.61 16.51 21.14
N PRO A 253 -17.70 15.74 21.14
CA PRO A 253 -19.04 16.31 21.05
C PRO A 253 -19.32 17.26 22.21
N SER A 254 -19.95 18.40 21.93
CA SER A 254 -20.27 19.43 22.94
C SER A 254 -21.28 18.91 23.99
N SER A 255 -22.14 18.00 23.61
CA SER A 255 -23.02 17.22 24.49
C SER A 255 -23.47 15.99 23.71
N THR A 256 -23.53 14.83 24.35
CA THR A 256 -24.33 13.71 23.85
C THR A 256 -25.79 14.07 24.08
N GLY A 257 -26.49 14.50 23.03
CA GLY A 257 -27.95 14.68 23.10
C GLY A 257 -28.62 13.38 23.55
N ALA A 258 -29.67 13.47 24.34
CA ALA A 258 -30.46 12.31 24.68
C ALA A 258 -31.02 11.69 23.38
N GLY A 259 -30.45 10.57 22.94
CA GLY A 259 -30.79 9.90 21.67
C GLY A 259 -29.62 9.73 20.69
N ASP A 260 -28.46 10.32 20.92
CA ASP A 260 -27.27 10.13 20.07
C ASP A 260 -26.63 8.76 20.39
N THR A 261 -26.66 7.84 19.44
CA THR A 261 -25.99 6.53 19.58
C THR A 261 -24.49 6.75 19.47
N PRO A 262 -23.68 6.34 20.46
CA PRO A 262 -22.24 6.47 20.39
C PRO A 262 -21.67 5.64 19.21
N PRO A 263 -20.51 6.02 18.65
CA PRO A 263 -19.86 5.26 17.57
C PRO A 263 -19.33 3.94 18.11
N ALA A 264 -19.33 2.91 17.28
CA ALA A 264 -18.62 1.65 17.59
C ALA A 264 -17.10 1.88 17.62
N LEU A 265 -16.58 2.65 16.67
CA LEU A 265 -15.16 2.95 16.52
C LEU A 265 -14.90 4.45 16.46
N ILE A 266 -13.76 4.86 17.01
CA ILE A 266 -13.21 6.22 16.94
C ILE A 266 -11.78 6.10 16.42
N LEU A 267 -11.50 6.64 15.23
CA LEU A 267 -10.16 6.62 14.63
C LEU A 267 -9.45 7.94 14.91
N LEU A 268 -8.27 7.84 15.51
CA LEU A 268 -7.47 8.98 15.93
C LEU A 268 -6.01 8.82 15.48
N THR A 269 -5.38 9.95 15.12
CA THR A 269 -3.93 10.07 14.89
C THR A 269 -3.29 11.04 15.92
N PRO A 270 -3.31 10.69 17.22
CA PRO A 270 -3.07 11.65 18.30
C PRO A 270 -1.62 12.12 18.42
N SER A 271 -0.67 11.36 17.86
CA SER A 271 0.75 11.69 17.92
C SER A 271 1.19 12.69 16.84
N HIS A 272 0.50 12.67 15.70
CA HIS A 272 0.70 13.55 14.55
C HIS A 272 -0.51 13.43 13.64
N GLN A 273 -1.46 14.36 13.80
CA GLN A 273 -2.73 14.33 13.06
C GLN A 273 -2.48 14.38 11.54
N TYR A 274 -3.03 13.43 10.81
CA TYR A 274 -2.87 13.41 9.37
C TYR A 274 -4.09 14.01 8.67
N PRO A 275 -3.91 15.05 7.79
CA PRO A 275 -2.62 15.53 7.28
C PRO A 275 -2.06 16.79 7.94
N LEU A 276 -2.76 17.40 8.90
CA LEU A 276 -2.46 18.76 9.35
C LEU A 276 -1.33 18.85 10.38
N GLY A 277 -0.92 17.73 10.97
CA GLY A 277 0.25 17.64 11.84
C GLY A 277 0.06 18.10 13.29
N MET A 278 -1.17 18.42 13.72
CA MET A 278 -1.40 18.75 15.12
C MET A 278 -1.08 17.57 16.03
N VAL A 279 -0.65 17.89 17.24
CA VAL A 279 -0.39 16.91 18.29
C VAL A 279 -1.48 17.00 19.35
N MET A 280 -2.19 15.92 19.61
CA MET A 280 -3.28 15.90 20.58
C MET A 280 -2.75 16.14 21.99
N SER A 281 -3.32 17.13 22.69
CA SER A 281 -2.95 17.46 24.06
C SER A 281 -3.26 16.33 25.04
N LEU A 282 -2.57 16.28 26.17
CA LEU A 282 -2.83 15.28 27.20
C LEU A 282 -4.26 15.39 27.76
N ALA A 283 -4.80 16.60 27.88
CA ALA A 283 -6.17 16.80 28.30
C ALA A 283 -7.16 16.19 27.32
N ARG A 284 -6.96 16.40 26.01
CA ARG A 284 -7.81 15.86 24.96
C ARG A 284 -7.70 14.33 24.89
N ARG A 285 -6.49 13.74 25.07
CA ARG A 285 -6.28 12.29 25.14
C ARG A 285 -7.09 11.68 26.29
N ARG A 286 -7.02 12.25 27.48
CA ARG A 286 -7.80 11.78 28.64
C ARG A 286 -9.30 11.87 28.40
N ALA A 287 -9.76 12.98 27.84
CA ALA A 287 -11.18 13.14 27.53
C ALA A 287 -11.69 12.10 26.54
N TRP A 288 -10.91 11.73 25.50
CA TRP A 288 -11.27 10.65 24.59
C TRP A 288 -11.26 9.26 25.25
N LEU A 289 -10.32 8.97 26.14
CA LEU A 289 -10.30 7.74 26.92
C LEU A 289 -11.52 7.63 27.84
N ASP A 290 -11.87 8.72 28.52
CA ASP A 290 -13.07 8.77 29.35
C ASP A 290 -14.35 8.59 28.54
N TYR A 291 -14.44 9.24 27.39
CA TYR A 291 -15.56 9.06 26.45
C TYR A 291 -15.70 7.60 26.03
N ALA A 292 -14.63 6.98 25.55
CA ALA A 292 -14.63 5.59 25.10
C ALA A 292 -15.06 4.61 26.22
N ARG A 293 -14.55 4.85 27.45
CA ARG A 293 -14.92 4.07 28.64
C ARG A 293 -16.39 4.22 28.98
N GLN A 294 -16.93 5.43 28.95
CA GLN A 294 -18.31 5.74 29.32
C GLN A 294 -19.31 5.18 28.33
N HIS A 295 -19.00 5.23 27.05
CA HIS A 295 -19.91 4.87 25.96
C HIS A 295 -19.66 3.48 25.35
N GLY A 296 -18.63 2.77 25.80
CA GLY A 296 -18.31 1.44 25.29
C GLY A 296 -17.66 1.45 23.90
N SER A 297 -17.29 2.61 23.36
CA SER A 297 -16.63 2.75 22.06
C SER A 297 -15.21 2.20 22.09
N TRP A 298 -14.71 1.73 20.93
CA TRP A 298 -13.31 1.39 20.75
C TRP A 298 -12.57 2.58 20.11
N ILE A 299 -11.37 2.84 20.57
CA ILE A 299 -10.47 3.80 19.92
C ILE A 299 -9.44 3.01 19.10
N VAL A 300 -9.29 3.37 17.83
CA VAL A 300 -8.18 2.90 16.97
C VAL A 300 -7.18 4.06 16.87
N GLU A 301 -6.04 3.91 17.53
CA GLU A 301 -4.92 4.85 17.49
C GLU A 301 -3.98 4.47 16.35
N ASP A 302 -3.95 5.26 15.26
CA ASP A 302 -3.00 5.07 14.15
C ASP A 302 -1.75 5.92 14.39
N ASP A 303 -0.66 5.26 14.76
CA ASP A 303 0.64 5.85 15.06
C ASP A 303 1.64 5.54 13.93
N TYR A 304 1.59 6.33 12.86
CA TYR A 304 2.22 6.03 11.59
C TYR A 304 3.65 6.59 11.41
N ASP A 305 4.04 7.69 12.12
CA ASP A 305 5.33 8.38 11.93
C ASP A 305 5.91 9.06 13.17
N SER A 306 5.41 8.74 14.36
CA SER A 306 5.77 9.36 15.63
C SER A 306 7.24 9.22 16.03
N GLU A 307 8.00 8.35 15.40
CA GLU A 307 9.46 8.24 15.57
C GLU A 307 10.20 9.50 15.09
N PHE A 308 9.59 10.28 14.19
CA PHE A 308 10.16 11.47 13.60
C PHE A 308 9.59 12.75 14.24
N ARG A 309 9.98 13.02 15.49
CA ARG A 309 9.67 14.26 16.20
C ARG A 309 10.92 15.14 16.31
N TYR A 310 10.72 16.45 16.16
CA TYR A 310 11.77 17.46 16.13
C TYR A 310 11.59 18.44 17.30
N GLY A 311 12.56 18.54 18.20
CA GLY A 311 12.60 19.57 19.24
C GLY A 311 11.72 19.38 20.49
N SER A 312 10.84 18.40 20.56
CA SER A 312 9.98 18.15 21.72
C SER A 312 10.20 16.78 22.36
N ARG A 313 9.83 16.63 23.65
CA ARG A 313 9.85 15.30 24.30
C ARG A 313 8.83 14.37 23.65
N PRO A 314 9.13 13.06 23.53
CA PRO A 314 8.13 12.08 23.13
C PRO A 314 6.91 12.16 24.05
N LEU A 315 5.71 12.20 23.48
CA LEU A 315 4.48 12.03 24.22
C LEU A 315 4.15 10.55 24.30
N GLU A 316 3.68 10.09 25.45
CA GLU A 316 3.12 8.76 25.58
C GLU A 316 1.95 8.59 24.60
N CYS A 317 1.85 7.43 23.97
CA CYS A 317 0.71 7.12 23.11
C CYS A 317 -0.60 7.07 23.92
N LEU A 318 -1.72 7.14 23.24
CA LEU A 318 -3.04 7.05 23.89
C LEU A 318 -3.22 5.69 24.58
N GLN A 319 -2.78 4.62 23.93
CA GLN A 319 -2.81 3.26 24.49
C GLN A 319 -2.03 3.14 25.82
N GLY A 320 -0.88 3.81 25.94
CA GLY A 320 -0.11 3.81 27.21
C GLY A 320 -0.83 4.47 28.36
N LEU A 321 -1.75 5.39 28.08
CA LEU A 321 -2.59 6.08 29.06
C LEU A 321 -3.89 5.35 29.38
N ASP A 322 -4.27 4.37 28.53
CA ASP A 322 -5.52 3.64 28.68
C ASP A 322 -5.47 2.67 29.87
N THR A 323 -6.42 2.82 30.78
CA THR A 323 -6.62 1.93 31.94
C THR A 323 -7.87 1.05 31.81
N ALA A 324 -8.70 1.30 30.78
CA ALA A 324 -9.96 0.62 30.58
C ALA A 324 -9.89 -0.47 29.48
N GLY A 325 -8.75 -0.61 28.79
CA GLY A 325 -8.56 -1.58 27.71
C GLY A 325 -9.48 -1.28 26.52
N ARG A 326 -9.59 -0.03 26.10
CA ARG A 326 -10.44 0.42 24.98
C ARG A 326 -9.67 0.92 23.77
N VAL A 327 -8.33 0.88 23.80
CA VAL A 327 -7.50 1.35 22.70
C VAL A 327 -6.88 0.19 21.94
N ILE A 328 -7.09 0.19 20.65
CA ILE A 328 -6.42 -0.65 19.66
C ILE A 328 -5.31 0.21 19.05
N TYR A 329 -4.05 -0.12 19.32
CA TYR A 329 -2.92 0.65 18.81
C TYR A 329 -2.42 0.04 17.49
N VAL A 330 -2.28 0.86 16.46
CA VAL A 330 -1.84 0.46 15.12
C VAL A 330 -0.51 1.13 14.81
N GLY A 331 0.46 0.34 14.35
CA GLY A 331 1.75 0.84 13.90
C GLY A 331 2.20 0.19 12.58
N SER A 332 3.17 0.83 11.94
CA SER A 332 3.67 0.41 10.64
C SER A 332 5.14 0.73 10.45
N PHE A 333 5.89 -0.14 9.77
CA PHE A 333 7.27 0.12 9.36
C PHE A 333 7.39 0.87 8.03
N SER A 334 6.26 1.25 7.41
CA SER A 334 6.25 1.93 6.11
C SER A 334 6.94 3.29 6.12
N LYS A 335 6.91 4.01 7.24
CA LYS A 335 7.53 5.32 7.38
C LYS A 335 8.91 5.26 8.00
N THR A 336 9.14 4.30 8.89
CA THR A 336 10.43 4.12 9.58
C THR A 336 11.47 3.39 8.73
N LEU A 337 11.02 2.50 7.81
CA LEU A 337 11.90 1.74 6.92
C LEU A 337 11.57 2.04 5.45
N PHE A 338 10.64 1.30 4.85
CA PHE A 338 10.17 1.56 3.49
C PHE A 338 8.79 0.95 3.24
N PRO A 339 7.94 1.59 2.41
CA PRO A 339 6.56 1.15 2.18
C PRO A 339 6.44 -0.25 1.58
N GLY A 340 7.40 -0.65 0.73
CA GLY A 340 7.43 -1.96 0.07
C GLY A 340 7.69 -3.15 1.01
N LEU A 341 8.10 -2.91 2.26
CA LEU A 341 8.30 -3.96 3.26
C LEU A 341 6.98 -4.67 3.62
N ARG A 342 5.88 -3.93 3.60
CA ARG A 342 4.54 -4.44 3.89
C ARG A 342 4.45 -5.19 5.23
N ILE A 343 5.01 -4.61 6.28
CA ILE A 343 4.86 -5.07 7.68
C ILE A 343 4.32 -3.93 8.52
N GLY A 344 3.28 -4.22 9.25
CA GLY A 344 2.69 -3.41 10.32
C GLY A 344 2.27 -4.31 11.46
N TYR A 345 1.60 -3.75 12.43
CA TYR A 345 1.14 -4.50 13.59
C TYR A 345 -0.03 -3.79 14.26
N VAL A 346 -0.78 -4.56 15.01
CA VAL A 346 -1.81 -4.05 15.91
C VAL A 346 -1.52 -4.58 17.32
N VAL A 347 -1.68 -3.72 18.32
CA VAL A 347 -1.63 -4.09 19.75
C VAL A 347 -3.04 -4.01 20.27
N VAL A 348 -3.53 -5.09 20.85
CA VAL A 348 -4.91 -5.22 21.30
C VAL A 348 -4.98 -5.48 22.82
N PRO A 349 -6.07 -5.10 23.49
CA PRO A 349 -6.34 -5.51 24.86
C PRO A 349 -6.38 -7.03 25.03
N ASP A 350 -6.03 -7.54 26.22
CA ASP A 350 -5.96 -8.97 26.50
C ASP A 350 -7.24 -9.72 26.12
N ALA A 351 -8.40 -9.14 26.36
CA ALA A 351 -9.70 -9.74 26.02
C ALA A 351 -9.91 -10.00 24.52
N LEU A 352 -9.16 -9.31 23.65
CA LEU A 352 -9.29 -9.41 22.19
C LEU A 352 -8.18 -10.22 21.51
N VAL A 353 -7.17 -10.66 22.22
CA VAL A 353 -5.98 -11.33 21.66
C VAL A 353 -6.37 -12.52 20.79
N ASP A 354 -7.16 -13.43 21.32
CA ASP A 354 -7.58 -14.63 20.60
C ASP A 354 -8.45 -14.31 19.36
N ALA A 355 -9.36 -13.35 19.48
CA ALA A 355 -10.24 -12.95 18.39
C ALA A 355 -9.42 -12.31 17.23
N PHE A 356 -8.49 -11.43 17.54
CA PHE A 356 -7.65 -10.78 16.52
C PHE A 356 -6.69 -11.75 15.85
N ALA A 357 -6.04 -12.63 16.63
CA ALA A 357 -5.14 -13.63 16.09
C ALA A 357 -5.88 -14.61 15.16
N LYS A 358 -7.04 -15.12 15.57
CA LYS A 358 -7.87 -16.02 14.76
C LYS A 358 -8.46 -15.29 13.54
N GLY A 359 -8.99 -14.07 13.71
CA GLY A 359 -9.54 -13.26 12.63
C GLY A 359 -8.49 -12.95 11.56
N ALA A 360 -7.27 -12.58 11.95
CA ALA A 360 -6.16 -12.37 11.03
C ALA A 360 -5.81 -13.64 10.24
N ALA A 361 -5.71 -14.79 10.93
CA ALA A 361 -5.41 -16.06 10.31
C ALA A 361 -6.49 -16.51 9.31
N GLU A 362 -7.79 -16.34 9.64
CA GLU A 362 -8.90 -16.72 8.77
C GLU A 362 -9.03 -15.80 7.55
N LEU A 363 -8.89 -14.49 7.73
CA LEU A 363 -9.11 -13.52 6.67
C LEU A 363 -7.91 -13.38 5.72
N TYR A 364 -6.68 -13.43 6.25
CA TYR A 364 -5.50 -13.00 5.49
C TYR A 364 -4.44 -14.07 5.33
N ARG A 365 -4.57 -15.20 6.05
CA ARG A 365 -3.60 -16.32 5.97
C ARG A 365 -2.17 -15.89 6.24
N GLU A 366 -1.95 -15.00 7.17
CA GLU A 366 -0.68 -14.37 7.57
C GLU A 366 0.56 -14.87 6.81
N GLY A 367 1.30 -13.97 6.19
CA GLY A 367 2.41 -14.32 5.31
C GLY A 367 3.73 -13.66 5.70
N GLN A 368 4.73 -13.83 4.84
CA GLN A 368 6.01 -13.13 4.92
C GLN A 368 6.84 -13.44 6.19
N LEU A 369 6.74 -14.65 6.74
CA LEU A 369 7.48 -15.04 7.95
C LEU A 369 8.98 -14.82 7.81
N GLN A 370 9.56 -15.03 6.63
CA GLN A 370 10.97 -14.73 6.36
C GLN A 370 11.28 -13.24 6.57
N GLN A 371 10.43 -12.35 6.06
CA GLN A 371 10.62 -10.91 6.24
C GLN A 371 10.44 -10.51 7.71
N GLN A 372 9.50 -11.14 8.41
CA GLN A 372 9.28 -10.93 9.84
C GLN A 372 10.49 -11.39 10.66
N ALA A 373 11.12 -12.51 10.30
CA ALA A 373 12.33 -13.00 10.96
C ALA A 373 13.53 -12.07 10.73
N ILE A 374 13.72 -11.60 9.51
CA ILE A 374 14.76 -10.61 9.16
C ILE A 374 14.55 -9.31 9.96
N LEU A 375 13.31 -8.84 10.05
CA LEU A 375 12.97 -7.64 10.81
C LEU A 375 13.19 -7.83 12.32
N ALA A 376 12.90 -9.03 12.87
CA ALA A 376 13.19 -9.35 14.26
C ALA A 376 14.68 -9.20 14.58
N ASP A 377 15.55 -9.77 13.75
CA ASP A 377 17.01 -9.62 13.89
C ASP A 377 17.44 -8.16 13.74
N PHE A 378 16.85 -7.43 12.76
CA PHE A 378 17.15 -6.03 12.52
C PHE A 378 16.83 -5.14 13.73
N ILE A 379 15.74 -5.44 14.45
CA ILE A 379 15.37 -4.76 15.69
C ILE A 379 16.29 -5.17 16.83
N SER A 380 16.46 -6.49 17.06
CA SER A 380 17.20 -7.02 18.19
C SER A 380 18.69 -6.70 18.16
N GLU A 381 19.28 -6.60 16.96
CA GLU A 381 20.67 -6.17 16.76
C GLU A 381 20.85 -4.63 16.86
N GLY A 382 19.78 -3.87 17.13
CA GLY A 382 19.81 -2.41 17.34
C GLY A 382 19.86 -1.57 16.04
N HIS A 383 19.72 -2.22 14.88
CA HIS A 383 19.80 -1.54 13.59
C HIS A 383 18.62 -0.59 13.35
N LEU A 384 17.40 -0.95 13.79
CA LEU A 384 16.23 -0.10 13.70
C LEU A 384 16.44 1.23 14.46
N GLY A 385 16.85 1.14 15.73
CA GLY A 385 17.07 2.33 16.55
C GLY A 385 18.17 3.24 16.00
N SER A 386 19.24 2.66 15.45
CA SER A 386 20.33 3.40 14.80
C SER A 386 19.85 4.08 13.52
N HIS A 387 19.04 3.41 12.71
CA HIS A 387 18.45 3.96 11.50
C HIS A 387 17.50 5.13 11.83
N ILE A 388 16.55 4.94 12.75
CA ILE A 388 15.61 6.01 13.17
C ILE A 388 16.38 7.24 13.66
N ARG A 389 17.40 7.10 14.51
CA ARG A 389 18.21 8.25 14.99
C ARG A 389 18.86 9.01 13.84
N ARG A 390 19.47 8.28 12.88
CA ARG A 390 20.11 8.89 11.71
C ARG A 390 19.08 9.62 10.84
N MET A 391 17.95 8.97 10.54
CA MET A 391 16.91 9.56 9.67
C MET A 391 16.22 10.75 10.33
N ARG A 392 16.03 10.74 11.67
CA ARG A 392 15.50 11.89 12.41
C ARG A 392 16.40 13.13 12.23
N GLY A 393 17.71 12.98 12.32
CA GLY A 393 18.63 14.09 12.05
C GLY A 393 18.54 14.60 10.63
N LEU A 394 18.57 13.68 9.65
CA LEU A 394 18.47 14.02 8.24
C LEU A 394 17.14 14.72 7.88
N TYR A 395 16.02 14.16 8.33
CA TYR A 395 14.70 14.74 8.05
C TYR A 395 14.51 16.08 8.77
N GLY A 396 15.04 16.23 9.99
CA GLY A 396 15.06 17.52 10.67
C GLY A 396 15.77 18.61 9.89
N GLN A 397 16.92 18.31 9.31
CA GLN A 397 17.65 19.23 8.44
C GLN A 397 16.85 19.58 7.16
N ARG A 398 16.30 18.58 6.48
CA ARG A 398 15.48 18.77 5.27
C ARG A 398 14.22 19.59 5.54
N ARG A 399 13.58 19.37 6.69
CA ARG A 399 12.45 20.16 7.13
C ARG A 399 12.81 21.65 7.25
N GLU A 400 13.91 21.97 7.91
CA GLU A 400 14.36 23.39 8.04
C GLU A 400 14.68 23.98 6.67
N LEU A 401 15.38 23.26 5.78
CA LEU A 401 15.65 23.72 4.42
C LEU A 401 14.37 24.06 3.65
N LEU A 402 13.32 23.24 3.77
CA LEU A 402 12.05 23.50 3.13
C LEU A 402 11.32 24.69 3.76
N LYS A 403 11.28 24.78 5.08
CA LYS A 403 10.69 25.94 5.81
C LYS A 403 11.37 27.25 5.40
N ASP A 404 12.70 27.25 5.36
CA ASP A 404 13.49 28.41 4.94
C ASP A 404 13.21 28.79 3.49
N ALA A 405 13.02 27.81 2.59
CA ALA A 405 12.67 28.06 1.20
C ALA A 405 11.27 28.72 1.08
N VAL A 406 10.27 28.20 1.82
CA VAL A 406 8.93 28.82 1.89
C VAL A 406 9.01 30.26 2.43
N ALA A 407 9.66 30.44 3.58
CA ALA A 407 9.77 31.74 4.23
C ALA A 407 10.50 32.78 3.36
N ARG A 408 11.61 32.42 2.71
CA ARG A 408 12.34 33.32 1.81
C ARG A 408 11.51 33.78 0.61
N ARG A 409 10.68 32.89 0.06
CA ARG A 409 9.92 33.20 -1.17
C ARG A 409 8.60 33.92 -0.90
N PHE A 410 7.90 33.51 0.15
CA PHE A 410 6.52 33.92 0.37
C PHE A 410 6.28 34.60 1.75
N GLY A 411 7.25 34.53 2.67
CA GLY A 411 7.08 35.09 4.00
C GLY A 411 5.79 34.56 4.66
N ASP A 412 5.01 35.47 5.23
CA ASP A 412 3.75 35.16 5.91
C ASP A 412 2.56 34.92 4.96
N HIS A 413 2.76 35.07 3.64
CA HIS A 413 1.68 34.85 2.64
C HIS A 413 1.29 33.38 2.50
N LEU A 414 2.18 32.46 2.83
CA LEU A 414 1.93 31.03 2.84
C LEU A 414 2.23 30.44 4.22
N PRO A 415 1.26 30.41 5.13
CA PRO A 415 1.42 29.80 6.44
C PRO A 415 1.80 28.31 6.31
N VAL A 416 2.74 27.87 7.16
CA VAL A 416 3.17 26.49 7.26
C VAL A 416 2.63 25.88 8.55
N SER A 417 2.11 24.67 8.47
CA SER A 417 1.66 23.88 9.61
C SER A 417 2.13 22.43 9.53
N GLY A 418 2.05 21.70 10.66
CA GLY A 418 2.42 20.29 10.73
C GLY A 418 3.92 20.02 10.73
N ASP A 419 4.73 21.01 11.10
CA ASP A 419 6.17 20.92 11.01
C ASP A 419 6.88 20.42 12.29
N ASP A 420 6.17 20.12 13.36
CA ASP A 420 6.76 19.62 14.62
C ASP A 420 7.18 18.14 14.57
N ALA A 421 6.62 17.39 13.64
CA ALA A 421 6.85 15.95 13.51
C ALA A 421 6.64 15.45 12.07
N GLY A 422 6.89 14.16 11.83
CA GLY A 422 6.55 13.46 10.61
C GLY A 422 7.51 13.65 9.45
N LEU A 423 6.98 13.45 8.24
CA LEU A 423 7.75 13.43 6.99
C LEU A 423 7.27 14.50 5.99
N HIS A 424 6.32 15.33 6.36
CA HIS A 424 5.72 16.35 5.50
C HIS A 424 5.33 17.58 6.34
N LEU A 425 5.07 18.66 5.66
CA LEU A 425 4.42 19.86 6.20
C LEU A 425 3.26 20.25 5.26
N VAL A 426 2.38 21.10 5.76
CA VAL A 426 1.28 21.68 4.98
C VAL A 426 1.56 23.16 4.75
N VAL A 427 1.45 23.58 3.50
CA VAL A 427 1.48 24.98 3.08
C VAL A 427 0.06 25.39 2.74
N ASP A 428 -0.51 26.33 3.51
CA ASP A 428 -1.85 26.86 3.23
C ASP A 428 -1.80 27.78 2.01
N LEU A 429 -2.76 27.60 1.08
CA LEU A 429 -2.93 28.47 -0.08
C LEU A 429 -3.99 29.54 0.23
N PRO A 430 -4.02 30.66 -0.52
CA PRO A 430 -5.07 31.65 -0.41
C PRO A 430 -6.45 31.02 -0.52
N THR A 431 -7.40 31.48 0.30
CA THR A 431 -8.79 31.00 0.29
C THR A 431 -9.40 31.06 -1.12
N GLY A 432 -10.08 30.00 -1.53
CA GLY A 432 -10.66 29.88 -2.86
C GLY A 432 -9.73 29.33 -3.95
N SER A 433 -8.46 29.10 -3.65
CA SER A 433 -7.53 28.46 -4.60
C SER A 433 -7.98 27.04 -4.96
N ASP A 434 -7.80 26.62 -6.21
CA ASP A 434 -7.93 25.22 -6.62
C ASP A 434 -6.60 24.49 -6.38
N ASP A 435 -6.43 23.93 -5.17
CA ASP A 435 -5.25 23.18 -4.76
C ASP A 435 -5.02 21.93 -5.63
N GLY A 436 -6.09 21.36 -6.19
CA GLY A 436 -6.02 20.26 -7.14
C GLY A 436 -5.40 20.69 -8.47
N ALA A 437 -5.77 21.85 -9.00
CA ALA A 437 -5.16 22.41 -10.21
C ALA A 437 -3.68 22.72 -9.99
N VAL A 438 -3.33 23.32 -8.83
CA VAL A 438 -1.94 23.60 -8.44
C VAL A 438 -1.13 22.32 -8.37
N ALA A 439 -1.64 21.27 -7.72
CA ALA A 439 -0.94 20.00 -7.63
C ALA A 439 -0.74 19.33 -9.01
N ARG A 440 -1.72 19.43 -9.92
CA ARG A 440 -1.56 18.94 -11.31
C ARG A 440 -0.50 19.71 -12.08
N ALA A 441 -0.50 21.04 -11.97
CA ALA A 441 0.49 21.89 -12.63
C ALA A 441 1.91 21.66 -12.09
N ALA A 442 2.04 21.45 -10.77
CA ALA A 442 3.30 21.09 -10.13
C ALA A 442 3.79 19.72 -10.63
N LEU A 443 2.90 18.73 -10.73
CA LEU A 443 3.24 17.40 -11.22
C LEU A 443 3.72 17.41 -12.68
N ALA A 444 3.11 18.23 -13.52
CA ALA A 444 3.56 18.43 -14.92
C ALA A 444 4.98 18.99 -15.02
N ARG A 445 5.50 19.62 -13.94
CA ARG A 445 6.88 20.11 -13.80
C ARG A 445 7.78 19.18 -12.97
N GLY A 446 7.32 17.94 -12.67
CA GLY A 446 8.06 16.94 -11.91
C GLY A 446 8.00 17.09 -10.38
N ILE A 447 7.12 17.93 -9.84
CA ILE A 447 6.95 18.17 -8.41
C ILE A 447 5.69 17.46 -7.90
N ALA A 448 5.84 16.51 -7.00
CA ALA A 448 4.80 15.55 -6.59
C ALA A 448 4.14 15.93 -5.25
N VAL A 449 3.52 17.10 -5.15
CA VAL A 449 2.73 17.54 -3.99
C VAL A 449 1.34 16.93 -3.97
N ARG A 450 0.68 16.95 -2.81
CA ARG A 450 -0.73 16.53 -2.68
C ARG A 450 -1.63 17.72 -2.32
N PRO A 451 -2.78 17.87 -2.98
CA PRO A 451 -3.76 18.86 -2.57
C PRO A 451 -4.39 18.48 -1.24
N LEU A 452 -4.75 19.46 -0.41
CA LEU A 452 -5.34 19.25 0.92
C LEU A 452 -6.83 18.89 0.83
N ARG A 453 -7.57 19.45 -0.13
CA ARG A 453 -9.02 19.29 -0.24
C ARG A 453 -9.52 17.84 -0.24
N PRO A 454 -8.88 16.85 -0.91
CA PRO A 454 -9.34 15.45 -0.89
C PRO A 454 -9.31 14.77 0.48
N TYR A 455 -8.62 15.34 1.45
CA TYR A 455 -8.59 14.82 2.82
C TYR A 455 -9.84 15.19 3.63
N TYR A 456 -10.60 16.21 3.20
CA TYR A 456 -11.88 16.54 3.80
C TYR A 456 -13.01 15.65 3.24
N MET A 457 -13.92 15.24 4.10
CA MET A 457 -15.18 14.58 3.71
C MET A 457 -16.27 15.59 3.38
N ASN A 458 -16.30 16.65 4.18
CA ASN A 458 -17.25 17.75 4.05
C ASN A 458 -16.60 18.91 3.25
N PRO A 459 -17.39 19.80 2.64
CA PRO A 459 -16.86 21.03 2.05
C PRO A 459 -16.02 21.82 3.07
N SER A 460 -14.85 22.28 2.62
CA SER A 460 -13.94 23.10 3.43
C SER A 460 -13.42 24.27 2.61
N ASP A 461 -13.35 25.43 3.23
CA ASP A 461 -12.73 26.64 2.65
C ASP A 461 -11.19 26.62 2.76
N ARG A 462 -10.64 25.74 3.60
CA ARG A 462 -9.19 25.59 3.75
C ARG A 462 -8.64 24.82 2.54
N THR A 463 -7.69 25.44 1.86
CA THR A 463 -6.98 24.88 0.71
C THR A 463 -5.49 24.92 0.98
N GLY A 464 -4.76 23.94 0.44
CA GLY A 464 -3.32 23.86 0.72
C GLY A 464 -2.66 22.71 -0.01
N LEU A 465 -1.36 22.59 0.22
CA LEU A 465 -0.53 21.55 -0.35
C LEU A 465 0.24 20.81 0.76
N LEU A 466 0.23 19.49 0.70
CA LEU A 466 1.10 18.65 1.50
C LEU A 466 2.43 18.47 0.78
N LEU A 467 3.52 18.86 1.40
CA LEU A 467 4.88 18.77 0.89
C LEU A 467 5.70 17.79 1.75
N GLY A 468 6.07 16.65 1.18
CA GLY A 468 6.97 15.69 1.82
C GLY A 468 8.43 16.11 1.64
N TYR A 469 9.15 16.26 2.72
CA TYR A 469 10.57 16.64 2.67
C TYR A 469 11.51 15.45 2.83
N ALA A 470 11.02 14.34 3.34
CA ALA A 470 11.87 13.21 3.73
C ALA A 470 12.62 12.56 2.56
N CYS A 471 11.98 12.42 1.40
CA CYS A 471 12.55 11.76 0.23
C CYS A 471 13.30 12.71 -0.73
N VAL A 472 13.45 14.00 -0.39
CA VAL A 472 14.13 14.99 -1.25
C VAL A 472 15.57 15.21 -0.77
N PRO A 473 16.59 14.95 -1.59
CA PRO A 473 17.98 15.26 -1.24
C PRO A 473 18.17 16.74 -0.90
N ASP A 474 18.99 17.03 0.10
CA ASP A 474 19.19 18.39 0.64
C ASP A 474 19.45 19.44 -0.45
N ALA A 475 20.34 19.13 -1.40
CA ALA A 475 20.69 20.03 -2.50
C ALA A 475 19.55 20.27 -3.50
N GLN A 476 18.51 19.43 -3.49
CA GLN A 476 17.38 19.52 -4.41
C GLN A 476 16.18 20.26 -3.80
N ILE A 477 16.12 20.44 -2.49
CA ILE A 477 14.96 21.08 -1.82
C ILE A 477 14.75 22.51 -2.34
N GLY A 478 15.77 23.33 -2.38
CA GLY A 478 15.68 24.71 -2.91
C GLY A 478 15.20 24.75 -4.37
N PRO A 479 15.93 24.14 -5.32
CA PRO A 479 15.52 24.13 -6.73
C PRO A 479 14.14 23.53 -6.99
N ALA A 480 13.75 22.48 -6.26
CA ALA A 480 12.42 21.90 -6.39
C ALA A 480 11.32 22.84 -5.86
N PHE A 481 11.62 23.57 -4.77
CA PHE A 481 10.70 24.57 -4.26
C PHE A 481 10.58 25.80 -5.16
N ASP A 482 11.68 26.25 -5.77
CA ASP A 482 11.65 27.33 -6.76
C ASP A 482 10.74 26.97 -7.94
N THR A 483 10.81 25.72 -8.44
CA THR A 483 9.90 25.21 -9.48
C THR A 483 8.42 25.19 -9.01
N LEU A 484 8.17 24.82 -7.75
CA LEU A 484 6.81 24.85 -7.17
C LEU A 484 6.31 26.30 -7.01
N SER A 485 7.20 27.21 -6.60
CA SER A 485 6.85 28.61 -6.38
C SER A 485 6.34 29.31 -7.63
N GLU A 486 6.88 29.00 -8.80
CA GLU A 486 6.39 29.53 -10.09
C GLU A 486 4.94 29.12 -10.40
N VAL A 487 4.48 28.01 -9.85
CA VAL A 487 3.08 27.57 -9.98
C VAL A 487 2.16 28.29 -8.99
N ILE A 488 2.69 28.58 -7.79
CA ILE A 488 1.92 29.22 -6.69
C ILE A 488 1.82 30.73 -6.85
N GLU A 489 2.88 31.41 -7.30
CA GLU A 489 2.95 32.87 -7.39
C GLU A 489 1.76 33.57 -8.05
N PRO A 490 1.22 33.08 -9.18
CA PRO A 490 0.06 33.69 -9.82
C PRO A 490 -1.18 33.74 -8.91
N LEU A 491 -1.28 32.86 -7.91
CA LEU A 491 -2.41 32.82 -6.97
C LEU A 491 -2.31 33.91 -5.90
N ILE A 492 -1.08 34.30 -5.56
CA ILE A 492 -0.80 35.30 -4.52
C ILE A 492 -0.80 36.72 -5.10
N SER A 493 -0.31 36.86 -6.34
CA SER A 493 -0.16 38.16 -7.00
C SER A 493 -1.50 38.80 -7.41
N GLY A 494 -2.63 38.05 -7.39
CA GLY A 494 -3.94 38.50 -7.85
C GLY A 494 -3.98 38.79 -9.37
N PRO A 495 -5.12 38.90 -10.01
CA PRO A 495 -5.18 39.43 -11.34
C PRO A 495 -4.71 40.91 -11.29
N SER A 496 -3.57 41.21 -11.90
CA SER A 496 -3.15 42.59 -12.09
C SER A 496 -4.33 43.37 -12.69
N ALA A 497 -4.78 44.39 -12.00
CA ALA A 497 -5.87 45.27 -12.54
C ALA A 497 -5.51 45.66 -13.96
N PRO A 498 -6.43 45.58 -14.91
CA PRO A 498 -6.17 46.02 -16.27
C PRO A 498 -5.72 47.49 -16.22
N PRO A 499 -4.74 47.90 -17.05
CA PRO A 499 -4.29 49.28 -17.08
C PRO A 499 -5.48 50.20 -17.27
N ALA A 500 -5.60 51.20 -16.41
CA ALA A 500 -6.67 52.21 -16.52
C ALA A 500 -6.68 52.78 -17.94
N ALA A 501 -7.84 52.70 -18.58
CA ALA A 501 -8.01 53.30 -19.91
C ALA A 501 -7.68 54.78 -19.81
N PRO A 502 -6.97 55.35 -20.77
CA PRO A 502 -6.72 56.79 -20.76
C PRO A 502 -8.06 57.52 -20.81
N THR A 503 -8.27 58.37 -19.83
CA THR A 503 -9.42 59.27 -19.74
C THR A 503 -9.40 60.22 -20.95
N PRO A 504 -10.55 60.52 -21.56
CA PRO A 504 -10.66 61.34 -22.79
C PRO A 504 -10.29 62.80 -22.60
#